data_14b479fd94f9f631dffe4c5bd4940e49
#
_entry.id   14b479fd94f9f631dffe4c5bd4940e49
#
_cell.length_a   1.000
_cell.length_b   1.000
_cell.length_c   1.000
_cell.angle_alpha   90.00
_cell.angle_beta   90.00
_cell.angle_gamma   90.00
#
_symmetry.space_group_name_H-M   'P 1'
#
loop_
_entity.id
_entity.type
_entity.pdbx_description
1 polymer ?
#
loop_
_entity_poly.entity_id
_entity_poly.type
_entity_poly.pdbx_seq_one_letter_code
_entity_poly.pdbx_strand_id
1 'polypeptide(L)'
;MINVQDATKRAKDHLREFFPEADEVQLEEVELTPDKAYWLVTLSYAGVSNSVASSLLVGKSLRYKIFKLDAESGEVISMKVRDFK
;
A
#
# COMPACT_ATOMS: atom_id res chain seq x y z
N MET A 1 2.19 16.78 13.11
CA MET A 1 2.55 15.86 12.03
C MET A 1 2.46 14.43 12.53
N ILE A 2 1.86 13.54 11.76
CA ILE A 2 1.79 12.13 12.13
C ILE A 2 3.18 11.51 11.94
N ASN A 3 3.45 10.44 12.70
CA ASN A 3 4.73 9.74 12.59
C ASN A 3 4.67 8.62 11.54
N VAL A 4 5.80 7.97 11.30
CA VAL A 4 5.90 6.93 10.28
C VAL A 4 5.01 5.72 10.58
N GLN A 5 4.86 5.37 11.85
CA GLN A 5 3.99 4.25 12.23
C GLN A 5 2.53 4.58 11.94
N ASP A 6 2.10 5.80 12.24
CA ASP A 6 0.73 6.25 11.95
C ASP A 6 0.48 6.26 10.46
N ALA A 7 1.42 6.79 9.68
CA ALA A 7 1.29 6.83 8.22
C ALA A 7 1.14 5.41 7.65
N THR A 8 1.98 4.48 8.11
CA THR A 8 1.95 3.09 7.66
C THR A 8 0.61 2.43 8.03
N LYS A 9 0.15 2.63 9.26
CA LYS A 9 -1.11 2.04 9.70
C LYS A 9 -2.29 2.57 8.89
N ARG A 10 -2.33 3.87 8.65
CA ARG A 10 -3.41 4.48 7.86
C ARG A 10 -3.41 3.97 6.43
N ALA A 11 -2.23 3.78 5.82
CA ALA A 11 -2.11 3.21 4.49
C ALA A 11 -2.63 1.77 4.46
N LYS A 12 -2.26 0.96 5.45
CA LYS A 12 -2.72 -0.43 5.54
C LYS A 12 -4.24 -0.52 5.74
N ASP A 13 -4.79 0.32 6.60
CA ASP A 13 -6.22 0.34 6.85
C ASP A 13 -6.98 0.74 5.58
N HIS A 14 -6.46 1.72 4.84
CA HIS A 14 -7.05 2.17 3.59
C HIS A 14 -7.03 1.06 2.54
N LEU A 15 -5.90 0.36 2.43
CA LEU A 15 -5.77 -0.77 1.51
C LEU A 15 -6.83 -1.84 1.79
N ARG A 16 -7.00 -2.20 3.07
CA ARG A 16 -7.98 -3.23 3.47
C ARG A 16 -9.41 -2.79 3.25
N GLU A 17 -9.68 -1.50 3.31
CA GLU A 17 -11.02 -0.96 3.05
C GLU A 17 -11.42 -1.20 1.60
N PHE A 18 -10.51 -0.99 0.66
CA PHE A 18 -10.80 -1.16 -0.76
C PHE A 18 -10.50 -2.57 -1.28
N PHE A 19 -9.62 -3.29 -0.64
CA PHE A 19 -9.21 -4.64 -1.03
C PHE A 19 -9.24 -5.56 0.18
N PRO A 20 -10.43 -5.89 0.69
CA PRO A 20 -10.54 -6.68 1.92
C PRO A 20 -9.92 -8.07 1.83
N GLU A 21 -9.76 -8.61 0.61
CA GLU A 21 -9.10 -9.89 0.42
C GLU A 21 -7.58 -9.78 0.29
N ALA A 22 -7.01 -8.59 0.38
CA ALA A 22 -5.56 -8.42 0.35
C ALA A 22 -4.93 -9.16 1.53
N ASP A 23 -3.92 -9.96 1.24
CA ASP A 23 -3.27 -10.82 2.23
C ASP A 23 -1.79 -10.51 2.30
N GLU A 24 -1.16 -10.88 3.42
CA GLU A 24 0.28 -10.67 3.60
C GLU A 24 0.72 -9.24 3.30
N VAL A 25 -0.02 -8.28 3.83
CA VAL A 25 0.27 -6.86 3.60
C VAL A 25 1.56 -6.49 4.33
N GLN A 26 2.55 -5.98 3.58
CA GLN A 26 3.84 -5.60 4.12
C GLN A 26 4.23 -4.19 3.69
N LEU A 27 4.96 -3.52 4.59
CA LEU A 27 5.55 -2.23 4.26
C LEU A 27 6.83 -2.47 3.47
N GLU A 28 6.90 -1.92 2.26
CA GLU A 28 8.09 -2.02 1.42
C GLU A 28 8.95 -0.77 1.52
N GLU A 29 8.32 0.40 1.56
CA GLU A 29 9.02 1.66 1.53
C GLU A 29 8.16 2.75 2.15
N VAL A 30 8.77 3.67 2.87
CA VAL A 30 8.08 4.84 3.40
C VAL A 30 9.05 6.01 3.41
N GLU A 31 8.59 7.17 2.93
CA GLU A 31 9.39 8.36 2.93
C GLU A 31 8.54 9.60 3.14
N LEU A 32 9.14 10.61 3.75
CA LEU A 32 8.54 11.93 3.87
C LEU A 32 9.06 12.74 2.69
N THR A 33 8.17 13.45 2.01
CA THR A 33 8.59 14.28 0.87
C THR A 33 9.54 15.38 1.33
N PRO A 34 10.41 15.91 0.44
CA PRO A 34 11.40 16.92 0.84
C PRO A 34 10.79 18.17 1.48
N ASP A 35 9.59 18.57 1.06
CA ASP A 35 8.88 19.70 1.63
C ASP A 35 8.15 19.36 2.94
N LYS A 36 8.22 18.08 3.36
CA LYS A 36 7.57 17.56 4.57
C LYS A 36 6.05 17.69 4.57
N ALA A 37 5.46 17.83 3.38
CA ALA A 37 4.03 17.98 3.24
C ALA A 37 3.29 16.64 3.20
N TYR A 38 3.96 15.58 2.74
CA TYR A 38 3.32 14.28 2.51
C TYR A 38 4.21 13.12 2.91
N TRP A 39 3.54 12.04 3.34
CA TRP A 39 4.15 10.72 3.47
C TRP A 39 3.84 9.91 2.22
N LEU A 40 4.86 9.22 1.69
CA LEU A 40 4.69 8.26 0.59
C LEU A 40 4.94 6.88 1.15
N VAL A 41 3.92 6.04 1.15
CA VAL A 41 3.98 4.69 1.73
C VAL A 41 3.74 3.68 0.62
N THR A 42 4.69 2.78 0.42
CA THR A 42 4.55 1.69 -0.55
C THR A 42 4.30 0.40 0.21
N LEU A 43 3.18 -0.24 -0.10
CA LEU A 43 2.81 -1.53 0.48
C LEU A 43 2.81 -2.59 -0.60
N SER A 44 3.17 -3.81 -0.21
CA SER A 44 2.96 -4.98 -1.05
C SER A 44 1.90 -5.85 -0.40
N TYR A 45 1.21 -6.60 -1.21
CA TYR A 45 0.21 -7.56 -0.72
C TYR A 45 0.02 -8.68 -1.74
N ALA A 46 -0.42 -9.83 -1.24
CA ALA A 46 -0.73 -10.95 -2.10
C ALA A 46 -2.14 -10.71 -2.68
N GLY A 47 -2.20 -10.61 -4.00
CA GLY A 47 -3.47 -10.44 -4.69
C GLY A 47 -4.15 -11.78 -4.89
N VAL A 48 -5.48 -11.77 -4.84
CA VAL A 48 -6.26 -12.95 -5.18
C VAL A 48 -6.45 -12.96 -6.68
N SER A 49 -6.03 -14.04 -7.33
CA SER A 49 -6.24 -14.20 -8.75
C SER A 49 -7.68 -14.69 -9.00
N ASN A 50 -8.34 -14.07 -9.97
CA ASN A 50 -9.65 -14.54 -10.41
C ASN A 50 -9.55 -15.79 -11.28
N SER A 51 -8.36 -16.17 -11.68
CA SER A 51 -8.11 -17.35 -12.47
C SER A 51 -7.56 -18.46 -11.60
N VAL A 52 -8.31 -19.56 -11.51
CA VAL A 52 -7.86 -20.73 -10.76
C VAL A 52 -6.56 -21.27 -11.34
N ALA A 53 -6.44 -21.28 -12.67
CA ALA A 53 -5.23 -21.75 -13.34
C ALA A 53 -4.00 -20.91 -12.96
N SER A 54 -4.15 -19.59 -12.94
CA SER A 54 -3.06 -18.71 -12.51
C SER A 54 -2.64 -18.96 -11.08
N SER A 55 -3.63 -19.13 -10.19
CA SER A 55 -3.37 -19.39 -8.78
C SER A 55 -2.62 -20.69 -8.57
N LEU A 56 -2.98 -21.72 -9.32
CA LEU A 56 -2.35 -23.03 -9.21
C LEU A 56 -0.96 -23.07 -9.81
N LEU A 57 -0.74 -22.33 -10.89
CA LEU A 57 0.54 -22.38 -11.62
C LEU A 57 1.60 -21.45 -11.04
N VAL A 58 1.23 -20.26 -10.62
CA VAL A 58 2.19 -19.24 -10.18
C VAL A 58 2.03 -18.85 -8.72
N GLY A 59 1.02 -19.39 -8.04
CA GLY A 59 0.73 -19.01 -6.67
C GLY A 59 0.16 -17.60 -6.60
N LYS A 60 0.33 -16.97 -5.45
CA LYS A 60 -0.13 -15.60 -5.23
C LYS A 60 0.86 -14.63 -5.84
N SER A 61 0.39 -13.71 -6.68
CA SER A 61 1.25 -12.66 -7.19
C SER A 61 1.27 -11.48 -6.24
N LEU A 62 2.48 -10.91 -6.07
CA LEU A 62 2.61 -9.70 -5.28
C LEU A 62 2.19 -8.50 -6.09
N ARG A 63 1.44 -7.62 -5.44
CA ARG A 63 1.03 -6.35 -6.00
C ARG A 63 1.52 -5.23 -5.12
N TYR A 64 1.77 -4.09 -5.72
CA TYR A 64 2.34 -2.94 -5.02
C TYR A 64 1.46 -1.71 -5.22
N LYS A 65 1.24 -0.98 -4.13
CA LYS A 65 0.49 0.27 -4.16
C LYS A 65 1.30 1.33 -3.43
N ILE A 66 1.28 2.54 -3.97
CA ILE A 66 1.88 3.68 -3.29
C ILE A 66 0.76 4.61 -2.82
N PHE A 67 0.84 5.00 -1.54
CA PHE A 67 -0.13 5.86 -0.88
C PHE A 67 0.51 7.19 -0.59
N LYS A 68 -0.22 8.27 -0.89
CA LYS A 68 0.20 9.61 -0.52
C LYS A 68 -0.73 10.10 0.57
N LEU A 69 -0.14 10.44 1.73
CA LEU A 69 -0.92 10.90 2.88
C LEU A 69 -0.47 12.30 3.26
N ASP A 70 -1.42 13.12 3.69
CA ASP A 70 -1.11 14.42 4.27
C ASP A 70 -0.32 14.21 5.55
N ALA A 71 0.85 14.87 5.66
CA ALA A 71 1.75 14.66 6.79
C ALA A 71 1.17 15.18 8.10
N GLU A 72 0.30 16.18 8.06
CA GLU A 72 -0.31 16.74 9.25
C GLU A 72 -1.53 15.95 9.70
N SER A 73 -2.48 15.75 8.80
CA SER A 73 -3.77 15.14 9.14
C SER A 73 -3.76 13.62 9.05
N GLY A 74 -2.86 13.05 8.24
CA GLY A 74 -2.84 11.62 7.97
C GLY A 74 -3.89 11.19 6.95
N GLU A 75 -4.58 12.14 6.33
CA GLU A 75 -5.57 11.83 5.30
C GLU A 75 -4.89 11.18 4.09
N VAL A 76 -5.44 10.07 3.62
CA VAL A 76 -4.95 9.43 2.40
C VAL A 76 -5.47 10.20 1.20
N ILE A 77 -4.54 10.77 0.43
CA ILE A 77 -4.86 11.61 -0.71
C ILE A 77 -4.94 10.79 -1.99
N SER A 78 -4.05 9.82 -2.14
CA SER A 78 -4.07 8.96 -3.33
C SER A 78 -3.53 7.57 -3.01
N MET A 79 -3.99 6.62 -3.80
CA MET A 79 -3.54 5.24 -3.78
C MET A 79 -3.34 4.85 -5.24
N LYS A 80 -2.11 4.52 -5.62
CA LYS A 80 -1.77 4.24 -7.01
C LYS A 80 -1.02 2.93 -7.12
N VAL A 81 -1.17 2.27 -8.25
CA VAL A 81 -0.35 1.09 -8.57
C VAL A 81 1.09 1.54 -8.74
N ARG A 82 2.01 0.79 -8.15
CA ARG A 82 3.43 1.03 -8.35
C ARG A 82 4.03 -0.16 -9.09
N ASP A 83 4.67 0.13 -10.23
CA ASP A 83 5.37 -0.88 -11.01
C ASP A 83 6.84 -0.92 -10.63
N PHE A 84 7.34 -2.13 -10.42
CA PHE A 84 8.77 -2.37 -10.24
C PHE A 84 9.28 -3.06 -11.51
N LYS A 85 10.16 -2.39 -12.19
CA LYS A 85 10.78 -2.97 -13.38
C LYS A 85 12.24 -3.20 -13.15
#